data_f88d6eae6d72bf2bf1d11a58dbb0b76f
#
_entry.id   f88d6eae6d72bf2bf1d11a58dbb0b76f
#
_cell.length_a   1.000
_cell.length_b   1.000
_cell.length_c   1.000
_cell.angle_alpha   90.00
_cell.angle_beta   90.00
_cell.angle_gamma   90.00
#
_symmetry.space_group_name_H-M   'P 1'
#
loop_
_entity.id
_entity.type
_entity.pdbx_description
1 polymer ?
#
loop_
_entity_poly.entity_id
_entity_poly.type
_entity_poly.pdbx_seq_one_letter_code
_entity_poly.pdbx_strand_id
1 'polypeptide(L)'
;MIDIGANLAHESFDLDREAVFSRAWGAGVQAIILTGSCRQSNRAVQQLRLTAPDRLYCTAGVHPHHASDWTDEDAELITSLAAHAGLVSLGECGLDYHRDLSPREVQRKVFIAQLELAIRLEKPVFLHQRSAHDDFHAIVREYRAALPDACVH
;
A
#
# COMPACT_ATOMS: atom_id res chain seq x y z
N MET A 1 -0.74 -4.20 19.91
CA MET A 1 0.18 -3.94 18.76
C MET A 1 -0.66 -3.95 17.50
N ILE A 2 -0.36 -3.09 16.54
CA ILE A 2 -0.89 -3.12 15.17
C ILE A 2 0.28 -3.48 14.26
N ASP A 3 0.09 -4.48 13.41
CA ASP A 3 1.06 -4.90 12.39
C ASP A 3 0.73 -4.21 11.07
N ILE A 4 1.67 -3.47 10.51
CA ILE A 4 1.50 -2.75 9.23
C ILE A 4 2.50 -3.28 8.21
N GLY A 5 2.06 -3.43 6.96
CA GLY A 5 2.91 -3.92 5.88
C GLY A 5 2.84 -5.44 5.68
N ALA A 6 1.79 -6.09 6.17
CA ALA A 6 1.65 -7.54 6.09
C ALA A 6 1.19 -8.01 4.68
N ASN A 7 2.00 -8.84 4.02
CA ASN A 7 1.70 -9.41 2.70
C ASN A 7 0.93 -10.75 2.79
N LEU A 8 -0.05 -10.83 3.68
CA LEU A 8 -0.77 -12.09 3.98
C LEU A 8 -1.79 -12.50 2.90
N ALA A 9 -2.06 -11.65 1.90
CA ALA A 9 -2.86 -12.03 0.74
C ALA A 9 -2.07 -12.78 -0.35
N HIS A 10 -0.73 -12.89 -0.20
CA HIS A 10 0.11 -13.62 -1.14
C HIS A 10 -0.15 -15.13 -1.07
N GLU A 11 -0.07 -15.82 -2.21
CA GLU A 11 -0.34 -17.26 -2.37
C GLU A 11 0.52 -18.16 -1.47
N SER A 12 1.72 -17.71 -1.10
CA SER A 12 2.59 -18.46 -0.17
C SER A 12 1.96 -18.72 1.19
N PHE A 13 0.90 -17.99 1.56
CA PHE A 13 0.14 -18.18 2.79
C PHE A 13 -1.14 -18.99 2.62
N ASP A 14 -1.49 -19.45 1.42
CA ASP A 14 -2.79 -20.11 1.17
C ASP A 14 -3.00 -21.36 2.04
N LEU A 15 -1.92 -22.08 2.37
CA LEU A 15 -1.99 -23.30 3.16
C LEU A 15 -2.11 -23.06 4.67
N ASP A 16 -1.61 -21.92 5.19
CA ASP A 16 -1.53 -21.71 6.64
C ASP A 16 -1.98 -20.31 7.11
N ARG A 17 -2.57 -19.51 6.24
CA ARG A 17 -2.99 -18.10 6.53
C ARG A 17 -3.80 -18.00 7.81
N GLU A 18 -4.78 -18.88 8.02
CA GLU A 18 -5.60 -18.91 9.23
C GLU A 18 -4.78 -19.23 10.49
N ALA A 19 -3.81 -20.10 10.36
CA ALA A 19 -2.90 -20.42 11.47
C ALA A 19 -1.96 -19.24 11.77
N VAL A 20 -1.52 -18.48 10.75
CA VAL A 20 -0.75 -17.22 10.92
C VAL A 20 -1.60 -16.20 11.67
N PHE A 21 -2.83 -15.95 11.27
CA PHE A 21 -3.73 -15.08 11.99
C PHE A 21 -3.93 -15.51 13.44
N SER A 22 -4.22 -16.80 13.67
CA SER A 22 -4.41 -17.34 15.01
C SER A 22 -3.19 -17.10 15.91
N ARG A 23 -1.98 -17.34 15.40
CA ARG A 23 -0.73 -17.06 16.13
C ARG A 23 -0.55 -15.57 16.43
N ALA A 24 -0.83 -14.69 15.45
CA ALA A 24 -0.75 -13.24 15.62
C ALA A 24 -1.72 -12.75 16.72
N TRP A 25 -2.96 -13.22 16.66
CA TRP A 25 -3.95 -12.90 17.69
C TRP A 25 -3.57 -13.41 19.08
N GLY A 26 -3.06 -14.64 19.14
CA GLY A 26 -2.56 -15.25 20.40
C GLY A 26 -1.34 -14.52 20.97
N ALA A 27 -0.53 -13.89 20.14
CA ALA A 27 0.61 -13.06 20.53
C ALA A 27 0.22 -11.61 20.91
N GLY A 28 -1.07 -11.26 20.87
CA GLY A 28 -1.56 -9.93 21.26
C GLY A 28 -1.54 -8.89 20.15
N VAL A 29 -1.42 -9.29 18.89
CA VAL A 29 -1.68 -8.38 17.75
C VAL A 29 -3.17 -8.04 17.74
N GLN A 30 -3.50 -6.77 17.74
CA GLN A 30 -4.88 -6.28 17.81
C GLN A 30 -5.49 -6.08 16.43
N ALA A 31 -4.67 -5.62 15.48
CA ALA A 31 -5.07 -5.41 14.09
C ALA A 31 -3.89 -5.65 13.15
N ILE A 32 -4.20 -6.03 11.91
CA ILE A 32 -3.23 -6.20 10.82
C ILE A 32 -3.69 -5.32 9.65
N ILE A 33 -2.75 -4.59 9.06
CA ILE A 33 -2.96 -3.82 7.84
C ILE A 33 -2.30 -4.58 6.68
N LEU A 34 -3.14 -5.16 5.82
CA LEU A 34 -2.74 -5.93 4.65
C LEU A 34 -2.28 -4.98 3.54
N THR A 35 -1.15 -5.27 2.92
CA THR A 35 -0.55 -4.39 1.91
C THR A 35 -1.02 -4.73 0.50
N GLY A 36 -1.65 -3.75 -0.15
CA GLY A 36 -1.85 -3.74 -1.60
C GLY A 36 -0.63 -3.15 -2.32
N SER A 37 -0.20 -3.76 -3.42
CA SER A 37 1.01 -3.37 -4.15
C SER A 37 0.88 -3.40 -5.67
N CYS A 38 -0.23 -3.91 -6.18
CA CYS A 38 -0.60 -3.93 -7.60
C CYS A 38 -2.11 -4.19 -7.72
N ARG A 39 -2.66 -4.07 -8.92
CA ARG A 39 -4.11 -4.27 -9.18
C ARG A 39 -4.65 -5.57 -8.62
N GLN A 40 -3.93 -6.68 -8.81
CA GLN A 40 -4.35 -7.98 -8.30
C GLN A 40 -4.34 -8.03 -6.78
N SER A 41 -3.24 -7.61 -6.15
CA SER A 41 -3.12 -7.62 -4.70
C SER A 41 -4.09 -6.65 -4.03
N ASN A 42 -4.36 -5.48 -4.61
CA ASN A 42 -5.37 -4.53 -4.10
C ASN A 42 -6.76 -5.18 -3.97
N ARG A 43 -7.16 -5.99 -4.95
CA ARG A 43 -8.41 -6.76 -4.89
C ARG A 43 -8.34 -7.88 -3.85
N ALA A 44 -7.21 -8.59 -3.79
CA ALA A 44 -7.03 -9.72 -2.87
C ALA A 44 -7.05 -9.28 -1.40
N VAL A 45 -6.34 -8.19 -1.04
CA VAL A 45 -6.35 -7.66 0.34
C VAL A 45 -7.74 -7.14 0.73
N GLN A 46 -8.47 -6.53 -0.18
CA GLN A 46 -9.85 -6.09 0.06
C GLN A 46 -10.79 -7.27 0.35
N GLN A 47 -10.64 -8.37 -0.37
CA GLN A 47 -11.43 -9.58 -0.11
C GLN A 47 -11.02 -10.24 1.21
N LEU A 48 -9.70 -10.39 1.44
CA LEU A 48 -9.20 -11.03 2.66
C LEU A 48 -9.61 -10.26 3.92
N ARG A 49 -9.58 -8.92 3.91
CA ARG A 49 -9.97 -8.14 5.08
C ARG A 49 -11.44 -8.37 5.50
N LEU A 50 -12.33 -8.75 4.56
CA LEU A 50 -13.73 -9.01 4.87
C LEU A 50 -13.93 -10.26 5.74
N THR A 51 -12.93 -11.14 5.85
CA THR A 51 -12.99 -12.33 6.73
C THR A 51 -12.90 -11.97 8.22
N ALA A 52 -12.31 -10.80 8.55
CA ALA A 52 -12.24 -10.29 9.92
C ALA A 52 -12.25 -8.75 9.93
N PRO A 53 -13.38 -8.10 9.58
CA PRO A 53 -13.45 -6.65 9.29
C PRO A 53 -13.12 -5.74 10.46
N ASP A 54 -13.21 -6.25 11.70
CA ASP A 54 -12.88 -5.50 12.92
C ASP A 54 -11.38 -5.56 13.28
N ARG A 55 -10.61 -6.41 12.61
CA ARG A 55 -9.19 -6.66 12.90
C ARG A 55 -8.29 -6.59 11.68
N LEU A 56 -8.84 -6.74 10.48
CA LEU A 56 -8.12 -6.64 9.22
C LEU A 56 -8.50 -5.36 8.49
N TYR A 57 -7.48 -4.59 8.21
CA TYR A 57 -7.53 -3.38 7.38
C TYR A 57 -6.65 -3.59 6.16
N CYS A 58 -6.69 -2.69 5.19
CA CYS A 58 -5.82 -2.80 4.02
C CYS A 58 -5.37 -1.43 3.51
N THR A 59 -4.34 -1.47 2.69
CA THR A 59 -3.94 -0.37 1.82
C THR A 59 -4.26 -0.72 0.37
N ALA A 60 -4.23 0.26 -0.52
CA ALA A 60 -4.27 0.05 -1.97
C ALA A 60 -3.34 1.02 -2.67
N GLY A 61 -2.48 0.49 -3.52
CA GLY A 61 -1.50 1.26 -4.27
C GLY A 61 -0.79 0.43 -5.33
N VAL A 62 0.20 1.05 -5.97
CA VAL A 62 1.10 0.40 -6.92
C VAL A 62 2.54 0.61 -6.46
N HIS A 63 3.16 -0.49 -6.05
CA HIS A 63 4.55 -0.53 -5.60
C HIS A 63 5.50 -0.15 -6.76
N PRO A 64 6.64 0.48 -6.51
CA PRO A 64 7.60 0.84 -7.56
C PRO A 64 8.03 -0.31 -8.49
N HIS A 65 7.98 -1.56 -8.03
CA HIS A 65 8.26 -2.72 -8.88
C HIS A 65 7.24 -2.89 -10.03
N HIS A 66 6.02 -2.42 -9.85
CA HIS A 66 4.90 -2.51 -10.79
C HIS A 66 4.56 -1.17 -11.44
N ALA A 67 5.42 -0.15 -11.29
CA ALA A 67 5.14 1.18 -11.81
C ALA A 67 4.94 1.19 -13.34
N SER A 68 5.63 0.31 -14.07
CA SER A 68 5.45 0.18 -15.53
C SER A 68 4.08 -0.33 -15.96
N ASP A 69 3.33 -0.97 -15.06
CA ASP A 69 1.99 -1.51 -15.33
C ASP A 69 0.87 -0.51 -14.99
N TRP A 70 1.22 0.66 -14.44
CA TRP A 70 0.26 1.69 -14.04
C TRP A 70 -0.57 2.21 -15.21
N THR A 71 -1.88 2.23 -15.02
CA THR A 71 -2.85 2.84 -15.94
C THR A 71 -3.92 3.60 -15.18
N ASP A 72 -4.79 4.31 -15.90
CA ASP A 72 -5.94 5.01 -15.30
C ASP A 72 -6.88 4.04 -14.56
N GLU A 73 -6.98 2.78 -14.99
CA GLU A 73 -7.76 1.75 -14.30
C GLU A 73 -7.25 1.46 -12.88
N ASP A 74 -5.95 1.64 -12.62
CA ASP A 74 -5.41 1.49 -11.26
C ASP A 74 -5.85 2.65 -10.37
N ALA A 75 -5.83 3.87 -10.88
CA ALA A 75 -6.33 5.04 -10.17
C ALA A 75 -7.85 4.93 -9.88
N GLU A 76 -8.64 4.45 -10.84
CA GLU A 76 -10.07 4.19 -10.67
C GLU A 76 -10.34 3.11 -9.62
N LEU A 77 -9.61 1.98 -9.69
CA LEU A 77 -9.71 0.91 -8.70
C LEU A 77 -9.38 1.41 -7.29
N ILE A 78 -8.23 2.09 -7.11
CA ILE A 78 -7.81 2.64 -5.82
C ILE A 78 -8.88 3.61 -5.30
N THR A 79 -9.41 4.49 -6.16
CA THR A 79 -10.49 5.42 -5.81
C THR A 79 -11.74 4.68 -5.32
N SER A 80 -12.15 3.65 -6.03
CA SER A 80 -13.30 2.80 -5.64
C SER A 80 -13.06 2.12 -4.30
N LEU A 81 -11.87 1.56 -4.08
CA LEU A 81 -11.52 0.89 -2.83
C LEU A 81 -11.43 1.87 -1.66
N ALA A 82 -11.00 3.12 -1.89
CA ALA A 82 -10.89 4.16 -0.87
C ALA A 82 -12.23 4.58 -0.25
N ALA A 83 -13.34 4.29 -0.92
CA ALA A 83 -14.70 4.49 -0.37
C ALA A 83 -15.04 3.52 0.77
N HIS A 84 -14.30 2.42 0.92
CA HIS A 84 -14.54 1.45 1.99
C HIS A 84 -13.78 1.81 3.27
N ALA A 85 -14.46 1.80 4.41
CA ALA A 85 -13.89 2.16 5.72
C ALA A 85 -12.67 1.32 6.13
N GLY A 86 -12.54 0.11 5.61
CA GLY A 86 -11.40 -0.77 5.92
C GLY A 86 -10.13 -0.47 5.10
N LEU A 87 -10.19 0.40 4.09
CA LEU A 87 -9.00 0.92 3.43
C LEU A 87 -8.51 2.15 4.21
N VAL A 88 -7.39 1.99 4.90
CA VAL A 88 -6.89 2.99 5.86
C VAL A 88 -5.81 3.91 5.27
N SER A 89 -5.18 3.52 4.17
CA SER A 89 -4.08 4.28 3.56
C SER A 89 -3.95 3.96 2.07
N LEU A 90 -3.51 4.92 1.26
CA LEU A 90 -3.03 4.62 -0.09
C LEU A 90 -1.57 4.17 -0.03
N GLY A 91 -1.25 3.19 -0.86
CA GLY A 91 0.05 2.52 -0.94
C GLY A 91 -0.11 1.00 -0.83
N GLU A 92 0.94 0.28 -0.91
CA GLU A 92 2.34 0.69 -0.85
C GLU A 92 2.78 1.36 -2.17
N CYS A 93 3.32 2.57 -2.07
CA CYS A 93 3.84 3.31 -3.21
C CYS A 93 5.16 4.01 -2.84
N GLY A 94 5.94 4.44 -3.82
CA GLY A 94 7.22 5.08 -3.55
C GLY A 94 8.28 4.78 -4.60
N LEU A 95 9.54 4.60 -4.16
CA LEU A 95 10.70 4.41 -5.03
C LEU A 95 11.58 3.24 -4.56
N ASP A 96 12.01 2.38 -5.49
CA ASP A 96 12.98 1.31 -5.25
C ASP A 96 14.04 1.31 -6.37
N TYR A 97 15.18 1.96 -6.10
CA TYR A 97 16.33 2.02 -7.01
C TYR A 97 17.33 0.88 -6.76
N HIS A 98 17.07 0.03 -5.76
CA HIS A 98 17.89 -1.15 -5.53
C HIS A 98 17.48 -2.31 -6.44
N ARG A 99 16.19 -2.61 -6.52
CA ARG A 99 15.65 -3.65 -7.41
C ARG A 99 15.49 -3.13 -8.84
N ASP A 100 15.13 -1.85 -8.99
CA ASP A 100 15.06 -1.09 -10.26
C ASP A 100 14.24 -1.82 -11.34
N LEU A 101 13.14 -2.49 -10.95
CA LEU A 101 12.32 -3.34 -11.83
C LEU A 101 11.46 -2.54 -12.80
N SER A 102 11.18 -1.29 -12.51
CA SER A 102 10.59 -0.32 -13.42
C SER A 102 11.56 0.85 -13.63
N PRO A 103 11.59 1.50 -14.79
CA PRO A 103 12.46 2.67 -15.01
C PRO A 103 12.22 3.75 -13.95
N ARG A 104 13.28 4.35 -13.43
CA ARG A 104 13.21 5.33 -12.32
C ARG A 104 12.30 6.51 -12.64
N GLU A 105 12.30 6.98 -13.88
CA GLU A 105 11.42 8.05 -14.33
C GLU A 105 9.94 7.63 -14.21
N VAL A 106 9.62 6.38 -14.58
CA VAL A 106 8.26 5.84 -14.45
C VAL A 106 7.90 5.68 -12.97
N GLN A 107 8.81 5.16 -12.14
CA GLN A 107 8.59 5.07 -10.69
C GLN A 107 8.24 6.45 -10.10
N ARG A 108 8.99 7.51 -10.44
CA ARG A 108 8.72 8.87 -9.96
C ARG A 108 7.34 9.39 -10.41
N LYS A 109 6.99 9.21 -11.68
CA LYS A 109 5.69 9.63 -12.23
C LYS A 109 4.52 8.94 -11.51
N VAL A 110 4.62 7.63 -11.34
CA VAL A 110 3.57 6.83 -10.67
C VAL A 110 3.50 7.13 -9.17
N PHE A 111 4.63 7.40 -8.52
CA PHE A 111 4.65 7.83 -7.14
C PHE A 111 3.92 9.16 -6.96
N ILE A 112 4.24 10.16 -7.78
CA ILE A 112 3.57 11.47 -7.77
C ILE A 112 2.07 11.33 -8.01
N ALA A 113 1.65 10.55 -9.02
CA ALA A 113 0.24 10.33 -9.32
C ALA A 113 -0.52 9.73 -8.11
N GLN A 114 0.12 8.85 -7.34
CA GLN A 114 -0.49 8.27 -6.14
C GLN A 114 -0.53 9.25 -4.96
N LEU A 115 0.46 10.13 -4.80
CA LEU A 115 0.39 11.21 -3.80
C LEU A 115 -0.75 12.20 -4.11
N GLU A 116 -0.89 12.60 -5.38
CA GLU A 116 -1.99 13.47 -5.82
C GLU A 116 -3.36 12.80 -5.61
N LEU A 117 -3.45 11.49 -5.86
CA LEU A 117 -4.65 10.71 -5.60
C LEU A 117 -4.96 10.67 -4.10
N ALA A 118 -3.96 10.46 -3.25
CA ALA A 118 -4.12 10.43 -1.79
C ALA A 118 -4.61 11.78 -1.25
N ILE A 119 -4.07 12.89 -1.73
CA ILE A 119 -4.51 14.24 -1.38
C ILE A 119 -5.99 14.44 -1.77
N ARG A 120 -6.37 14.09 -3.01
CA ARG A 120 -7.73 14.22 -3.52
C ARG A 120 -8.74 13.38 -2.72
N LEU A 121 -8.33 12.20 -2.25
CA LEU A 121 -9.17 11.29 -1.48
C LEU A 121 -9.08 11.49 0.04
N GLU A 122 -8.26 12.46 0.48
CA GLU A 122 -8.02 12.75 1.90
C GLU A 122 -7.58 11.50 2.69
N LYS A 123 -6.73 10.66 2.07
CA LYS A 123 -6.21 9.42 2.69
C LYS A 123 -4.74 9.56 3.05
N PRO A 124 -4.31 9.03 4.20
CA PRO A 124 -2.90 8.85 4.51
C PRO A 124 -2.19 8.02 3.44
N VAL A 125 -0.86 8.06 3.43
CA VAL A 125 -0.05 7.26 2.51
C VAL A 125 0.89 6.30 3.25
N PHE A 126 1.03 5.08 2.71
CA PHE A 126 1.99 4.08 3.13
C PHE A 126 3.10 3.99 2.08
N LEU A 127 4.31 4.38 2.47
CA LEU A 127 5.40 4.71 1.56
C LEU A 127 6.57 3.73 1.66
N HIS A 128 7.07 3.32 0.51
CA HIS A 128 8.27 2.51 0.33
C HIS A 128 9.44 3.36 -0.18
N GLN A 129 10.60 3.22 0.46
CA GLN A 129 11.84 3.83 -0.02
C GLN A 129 13.01 2.84 0.10
N ARG A 130 13.68 2.56 -1.03
CA ARG A 130 14.89 1.75 -1.04
C ARG A 130 15.91 2.28 -2.05
N SER A 131 17.09 2.73 -1.53
CA SER A 131 18.19 3.28 -2.34
C SER A 131 17.79 4.45 -3.26
N ALA A 132 16.75 5.24 -2.87
CA ALA A 132 16.19 6.33 -3.66
C ALA A 132 15.97 7.61 -2.84
N HIS A 133 16.77 7.80 -1.76
CA HIS A 133 16.51 8.80 -0.73
C HIS A 133 16.33 10.22 -1.26
N ASP A 134 17.22 10.67 -2.13
CA ASP A 134 17.21 12.08 -2.58
C ASP A 134 15.96 12.42 -3.39
N ASP A 135 15.61 11.59 -4.39
CA ASP A 135 14.40 11.76 -5.20
C ASP A 135 13.14 11.59 -4.35
N PHE A 136 13.13 10.56 -3.47
CA PHE A 136 12.02 10.32 -2.57
C PHE A 136 11.78 11.51 -1.63
N HIS A 137 12.83 12.02 -1.00
CA HIS A 137 12.75 13.17 -0.09
C HIS A 137 12.28 14.43 -0.83
N ALA A 138 12.82 14.69 -2.03
CA ALA A 138 12.43 15.85 -2.83
C ALA A 138 10.93 15.81 -3.16
N ILE A 139 10.42 14.66 -3.63
CA ILE A 139 9.02 14.49 -3.97
C ILE A 139 8.14 14.62 -2.72
N VAL A 140 8.43 13.87 -1.65
CA VAL A 140 7.60 13.91 -0.44
C VAL A 140 7.56 15.32 0.17
N ARG A 141 8.68 16.04 0.17
CA ARG A 141 8.75 17.41 0.66
C ARG A 141 7.82 18.36 -0.10
N GLU A 142 7.69 18.19 -1.41
CA GLU A 142 6.79 19.00 -2.24
C GLU A 142 5.32 18.79 -1.88
N TYR A 143 4.92 17.55 -1.63
CA TYR A 143 3.52 17.19 -1.37
C TYR A 143 3.13 17.18 0.12
N ARG A 144 4.12 17.18 1.05
CA ARG A 144 3.90 16.94 2.48
C ARG A 144 2.85 17.84 3.13
N ALA A 145 2.78 19.10 2.73
CA ALA A 145 1.84 20.06 3.32
C ALA A 145 0.37 19.77 2.97
N ALA A 146 0.13 19.08 1.85
CA ALA A 146 -1.21 18.71 1.38
C ALA A 146 -1.64 17.29 1.78
N LEU A 147 -0.67 16.42 2.14
CA LEU A 147 -0.97 15.05 2.57
C LEU A 147 -1.55 15.05 4.00
N PRO A 148 -2.62 14.27 4.25
CA PRO A 148 -3.18 14.13 5.62
C PRO A 148 -2.15 13.55 6.59
N ASP A 149 -1.53 12.42 6.25
CA ASP A 149 -0.49 11.76 7.03
C ASP A 149 0.35 10.81 6.17
N ALA A 150 1.49 10.35 6.67
CA ALA A 150 2.37 9.44 5.96
C ALA A 150 3.10 8.49 6.92
N CYS A 151 3.17 7.21 6.56
CA CYS A 151 4.01 6.20 7.18
C CYS A 151 5.04 5.73 6.15
N VAL A 152 6.33 5.78 6.51
CA VAL A 152 7.45 5.30 5.66
C VAL A 152 8.06 4.06 6.30
N HIS A 153 8.33 3.06 5.49
CA HIS A 153 9.02 1.85 5.96
C HIS A 153 10.22 1.45 5.10
#